data_8468b7d17fd40e84253b89ccf0790225
#
_entry.id   8468b7d17fd40e84253b89ccf0790225
#
_cell.length_a   1.000
_cell.length_b   1.000
_cell.length_c   1.000
_cell.angle_alpha   90.00
_cell.angle_beta   90.00
_cell.angle_gamma   90.00
#
_symmetry.space_group_name_H-M   'P 1'
#
loop_
_entity.id
_entity.type
_entity.pdbx_description
1 polymer ?
#
loop_
_entity_poly.entity_id
_entity_poly.type
_entity_poly.pdbx_seq_one_letter_code
_entity_poly.pdbx_strand_id
1 'polypeptide(L)'
;KGNVLDPLDMIDGIDLDSLLQKRTGNMMQPQLAEKIGKATRKAFPEGIGAHGTDALRFTLYSLASTGRDINWDMKRLEGYRNFCNKIWNAARYVLMNTEGEDCGTGNEPVELSLADRWICARLKQAQRRVADAMAAYRLDHASQEVYEFIWNEYCDWYLELSKPVLW
;
A
#
# COMPACT_ATOMS: atom_id res chain seq x y z
N LYS A 1 28.35 -0.94 4.89
CA LYS A 1 27.18 -1.86 5.00
C LYS A 1 26.54 -1.96 3.62
N GLY A 2 26.87 -2.99 2.81
CA GLY A 2 26.43 -3.12 1.42
C GLY A 2 24.99 -3.64 1.24
N ASN A 3 24.10 -3.47 2.21
CA ASN A 3 22.74 -4.03 2.18
C ASN A 3 21.62 -2.99 2.13
N VAL A 4 21.96 -1.73 1.87
CA VAL A 4 20.98 -0.66 1.78
C VAL A 4 20.41 -0.64 0.35
N LEU A 5 19.10 -0.69 0.21
CA LEU A 5 18.39 -0.39 -1.02
C LEU A 5 18.04 1.10 -1.02
N ASP A 6 18.23 1.75 -2.17
CA ASP A 6 17.82 3.14 -2.32
C ASP A 6 16.30 3.21 -2.48
N PRO A 7 15.60 4.04 -1.70
CA PRO A 7 14.16 4.25 -1.87
C PRO A 7 13.74 4.64 -3.30
N LEU A 8 14.55 5.42 -4.00
CA LEU A 8 14.27 5.83 -5.37
C LEU A 8 14.27 4.62 -6.33
N ASP A 9 15.18 3.67 -6.14
CA ASP A 9 15.21 2.44 -6.95
C ASP A 9 13.95 1.58 -6.75
N MET A 10 13.29 1.68 -5.61
CA MET A 10 12.02 1.00 -5.34
C MET A 10 10.82 1.77 -5.87
N ILE A 11 10.89 3.10 -5.93
CA ILE A 11 9.83 3.96 -6.46
C ILE A 11 9.78 3.87 -7.98
N ASP A 12 10.93 4.13 -8.63
CA ASP A 12 11.03 4.32 -10.07
C ASP A 12 11.42 3.04 -10.82
N GLY A 13 11.94 2.05 -10.08
CA GLY A 13 12.56 0.87 -10.63
C GLY A 13 14.01 1.07 -11.05
N ILE A 14 14.75 -0.02 -11.14
CA ILE A 14 16.14 -0.03 -11.62
C ILE A 14 16.45 -1.39 -12.26
N ASP A 15 17.11 -1.37 -13.41
CA ASP A 15 17.59 -2.60 -14.07
C ASP A 15 18.75 -3.25 -13.28
N LEU A 16 19.00 -4.53 -13.59
CA LEU A 16 20.00 -5.31 -12.85
C LEU A 16 21.41 -4.73 -12.95
N ASP A 17 21.82 -4.27 -14.14
CA ASP A 17 23.20 -3.83 -14.39
C ASP A 17 23.47 -2.52 -13.63
N SER A 18 22.54 -1.58 -13.72
CA SER A 18 22.57 -0.32 -12.95
C SER A 18 22.55 -0.57 -11.44
N LEU A 19 21.71 -1.51 -10.97
CA LEU A 19 21.66 -1.89 -9.55
C LEU A 19 22.98 -2.51 -9.08
N LEU A 20 23.62 -3.36 -9.90
CA LEU A 20 24.92 -3.93 -9.61
C LEU A 20 25.99 -2.85 -9.53
N GLN A 21 26.05 -1.95 -10.50
CA GLN A 21 26.98 -0.84 -10.50
C GLN A 21 26.83 0.04 -9.26
N LYS A 22 25.59 0.37 -8.90
CA LYS A 22 25.27 1.18 -7.72
C LYS A 22 25.69 0.50 -6.42
N ARG A 23 25.49 -0.81 -6.30
CA ARG A 23 25.80 -1.58 -5.07
C ARG A 23 27.25 -2.02 -4.95
N THR A 24 28.00 -2.13 -6.05
CA THR A 24 29.41 -2.57 -6.05
C THR A 24 30.40 -1.46 -6.41
N GLY A 25 29.91 -0.34 -6.95
CA GLY A 25 30.71 0.86 -7.18
C GLY A 25 31.03 1.58 -5.85
N ASN A 26 32.14 2.26 -5.78
CA ASN A 26 32.60 3.10 -4.66
C ASN A 26 32.54 2.43 -3.28
N MET A 27 32.83 1.13 -3.23
CA MET A 27 32.87 0.38 -1.97
C MET A 27 34.15 0.66 -1.18
N MET A 28 34.02 0.85 0.13
CA MET A 28 35.16 0.95 1.03
C MET A 28 36.00 -0.35 1.11
N GLN A 29 35.40 -1.49 0.75
CA GLN A 29 36.02 -2.81 0.74
C GLN A 29 35.78 -3.49 -0.61
N PRO A 30 36.66 -3.24 -1.62
CA PRO A 30 36.48 -3.78 -2.98
C PRO A 30 36.40 -5.32 -3.05
N GLN A 31 37.05 -6.02 -2.10
CA GLN A 31 37.04 -7.48 -2.04
C GLN A 31 35.65 -8.08 -1.79
N LEU A 32 34.69 -7.30 -1.31
CA LEU A 32 33.32 -7.74 -1.10
C LEU A 32 32.43 -7.58 -2.35
N ALA A 33 32.91 -6.90 -3.40
CA ALA A 33 32.12 -6.59 -4.59
C ALA A 33 31.58 -7.86 -5.28
N GLU A 34 32.39 -8.89 -5.41
CA GLU A 34 31.97 -10.15 -6.01
C GLU A 34 30.87 -10.85 -5.21
N LYS A 35 31.02 -10.90 -3.88
CA LYS A 35 30.01 -11.50 -2.98
C LYS A 35 28.70 -10.73 -3.02
N ILE A 36 28.76 -9.40 -2.99
CA ILE A 36 27.59 -8.53 -3.07
C ILE A 36 26.92 -8.65 -4.44
N GLY A 37 27.71 -8.67 -5.53
CA GLY A 37 27.20 -8.87 -6.88
C GLY A 37 26.44 -10.19 -7.06
N LYS A 38 27.01 -11.30 -6.57
CA LYS A 38 26.33 -12.62 -6.57
C LYS A 38 25.03 -12.60 -5.76
N ALA A 39 25.07 -12.00 -4.58
CA ALA A 39 23.87 -11.87 -3.73
C ALA A 39 22.79 -10.99 -4.38
N THR A 40 23.18 -9.91 -5.04
CA THR A 40 22.28 -9.01 -5.76
C THR A 40 21.60 -9.71 -6.93
N ARG A 41 22.35 -10.41 -7.78
CA ARG A 41 21.77 -11.19 -8.89
C ARG A 41 20.80 -12.27 -8.41
N LYS A 42 21.10 -12.91 -7.28
CA LYS A 42 20.21 -13.92 -6.70
C LYS A 42 18.91 -13.31 -6.16
N ALA A 43 19.01 -12.15 -5.50
CA ALA A 43 17.86 -11.47 -4.90
C ALA A 43 16.99 -10.71 -5.90
N PHE A 44 17.61 -10.16 -6.96
CA PHE A 44 16.98 -9.29 -7.94
C PHE A 44 17.43 -9.69 -9.37
N PRO A 45 17.01 -10.84 -9.88
CA PRO A 45 17.53 -11.37 -11.17
C PRO A 45 17.23 -10.44 -12.35
N GLU A 46 16.16 -9.66 -12.30
CA GLU A 46 15.73 -8.71 -13.33
C GLU A 46 15.84 -7.24 -12.88
N GLY A 47 16.51 -6.99 -11.74
CA GLY A 47 16.52 -5.68 -11.11
C GLY A 47 15.30 -5.49 -10.19
N ILE A 48 14.91 -4.25 -9.96
CA ILE A 48 13.76 -3.90 -9.11
C ILE A 48 12.72 -3.19 -9.99
N GLY A 49 11.52 -3.73 -10.06
CA GLY A 49 10.41 -3.08 -10.74
C GLY A 49 9.93 -1.82 -10.03
N ALA A 50 9.34 -0.87 -10.76
CA ALA A 50 8.74 0.32 -10.18
C ALA A 50 7.51 -0.04 -9.32
N HIS A 51 7.46 0.48 -8.11
CA HIS A 51 6.35 0.24 -7.17
C HIS A 51 5.56 1.51 -6.84
N GLY A 52 6.16 2.68 -7.08
CA GLY A 52 5.58 3.98 -6.77
C GLY A 52 5.75 4.42 -5.31
N THR A 53 5.59 5.71 -5.09
CA THR A 53 5.84 6.35 -3.80
C THR A 53 4.86 5.90 -2.72
N ASP A 54 3.58 5.75 -3.06
CA ASP A 54 2.54 5.40 -2.08
C ASP A 54 2.71 3.98 -1.54
N ALA A 55 3.04 3.02 -2.42
CA ALA A 55 3.34 1.66 -2.00
C ALA A 55 4.54 1.60 -1.05
N LEU A 56 5.61 2.33 -1.36
CA LEU A 56 6.79 2.41 -0.49
C LEU A 56 6.45 3.03 0.86
N ARG A 57 5.75 4.17 0.88
CA ARG A 57 5.35 4.84 2.12
C ARG A 57 4.46 3.94 2.98
N PHE A 58 3.45 3.32 2.37
CA PHE A 58 2.56 2.41 3.10
C PHE A 58 3.32 1.20 3.68
N THR A 59 4.27 0.65 2.91
CA THR A 59 5.15 -0.42 3.40
C THR A 59 5.94 0.01 4.63
N LEU A 60 6.55 1.20 4.59
CA LEU A 60 7.30 1.72 5.73
C LEU A 60 6.41 1.93 6.96
N TYR A 61 5.22 2.51 6.80
CA TYR A 61 4.27 2.66 7.90
C TYR A 61 3.85 1.31 8.49
N SER A 62 3.58 0.31 7.65
CA SER A 62 3.17 -1.03 8.10
C SER A 62 4.27 -1.79 8.85
N LEU A 63 5.54 -1.44 8.61
CA LEU A 63 6.71 -2.05 9.24
C LEU A 63 7.23 -1.23 10.43
N ALA A 64 6.75 0.00 10.62
CA ALA A 64 7.20 0.92 11.65
C ALA A 64 6.64 0.52 13.03
N SER A 65 7.18 -0.56 13.60
CA SER A 65 6.96 -0.91 15.00
C SER A 65 7.97 -0.20 15.91
N THR A 66 7.63 -0.02 17.17
CA THR A 66 8.47 0.70 18.12
C THR A 66 9.83 0.02 18.33
N GLY A 67 10.94 0.74 18.05
CA GLY A 67 12.27 0.47 18.59
C GLY A 67 13.09 -0.63 17.93
N ARG A 68 12.78 -1.06 16.69
CA ARG A 68 13.58 -2.06 15.97
C ARG A 68 13.95 -1.61 14.56
N ASP A 69 15.08 -2.14 14.06
CA ASP A 69 15.44 -2.02 12.66
C ASP A 69 14.35 -2.68 11.79
N ILE A 70 13.97 -2.01 10.72
CA ILE A 70 12.99 -2.54 9.77
C ILE A 70 13.66 -3.62 8.92
N ASN A 71 13.17 -4.85 9.02
CA ASN A 71 13.57 -5.92 8.11
C ASN A 71 12.76 -5.79 6.82
N TRP A 72 13.44 -5.38 5.75
CA TRP A 72 12.81 -5.09 4.47
C TRP A 72 12.31 -6.35 3.77
N ASP A 73 11.07 -6.30 3.26
CA ASP A 73 10.43 -7.39 2.50
C ASP A 73 9.84 -6.85 1.20
N MET A 74 10.46 -7.22 0.06
CA MET A 74 10.00 -6.81 -1.28
C MET A 74 8.61 -7.35 -1.63
N LYS A 75 8.21 -8.50 -1.10
CA LYS A 75 6.86 -9.05 -1.33
C LYS A 75 5.77 -8.20 -0.68
N ARG A 76 6.08 -7.59 0.46
CA ARG A 76 5.16 -6.63 1.09
C ARG A 76 5.02 -5.37 0.26
N LEU A 77 6.14 -4.86 -0.28
CA LEU A 77 6.11 -3.69 -1.16
C LEU A 77 5.22 -3.95 -2.39
N GLU A 78 5.38 -5.10 -3.04
CA GLU A 78 4.52 -5.52 -4.15
C GLU A 78 3.05 -5.66 -3.72
N GLY A 79 2.79 -6.27 -2.58
CA GLY A 79 1.44 -6.39 -2.01
C GLY A 79 0.78 -5.04 -1.79
N TYR A 80 1.51 -4.05 -1.28
CA TYR A 80 0.96 -2.72 -1.07
C TYR A 80 0.83 -1.90 -2.36
N ARG A 81 1.65 -2.16 -3.38
CA ARG A 81 1.38 -1.64 -4.74
C ARG A 81 0.03 -2.14 -5.25
N ASN A 82 -0.25 -3.43 -5.10
CA ASN A 82 -1.53 -4.00 -5.50
C ASN A 82 -2.70 -3.42 -4.67
N PHE A 83 -2.48 -3.11 -3.40
CA PHE A 83 -3.44 -2.42 -2.56
C PHE A 83 -3.75 -0.99 -3.06
N CYS A 84 -2.73 -0.21 -3.40
CA CYS A 84 -2.92 1.11 -4.01
C CYS A 84 -3.72 1.03 -5.32
N ASN A 85 -3.42 0.04 -6.17
CA ASN A 85 -4.17 -0.22 -7.39
C ASN A 85 -5.63 -0.61 -7.11
N LYS A 86 -5.88 -1.39 -6.05
CA LYS A 86 -7.25 -1.75 -5.64
C LYS A 86 -8.05 -0.52 -5.21
N ILE A 87 -7.45 0.39 -4.44
CA ILE A 87 -8.07 1.68 -4.06
C ILE A 87 -8.41 2.50 -5.31
N TRP A 88 -7.47 2.62 -6.24
CA TRP A 88 -7.68 3.34 -7.49
C TRP A 88 -8.85 2.77 -8.30
N ASN A 89 -8.89 1.45 -8.46
CA ASN A 89 -9.95 0.78 -9.20
C ASN A 89 -11.31 0.89 -8.51
N ALA A 90 -11.35 0.81 -7.17
CA ALA A 90 -12.55 1.03 -6.39
C ALA A 90 -13.09 2.47 -6.57
N ALA A 91 -12.20 3.46 -6.51
CA ALA A 91 -12.59 4.86 -6.76
C ALA A 91 -13.12 5.06 -8.19
N ARG A 92 -12.44 4.49 -9.19
CA ARG A 92 -12.94 4.53 -10.58
C ARG A 92 -14.31 3.88 -10.72
N TYR A 93 -14.52 2.72 -10.10
CA TYR A 93 -15.82 2.03 -10.12
C TYR A 93 -16.92 2.93 -9.55
N VAL A 94 -16.68 3.59 -8.41
CA VAL A 94 -17.65 4.52 -7.82
C VAL A 94 -17.94 5.67 -8.78
N LEU A 95 -16.89 6.35 -9.27
CA LEU A 95 -17.06 7.51 -10.17
C LEU A 95 -17.83 7.16 -11.44
N MET A 96 -17.57 6.00 -12.05
CA MET A 96 -18.27 5.56 -13.26
C MET A 96 -19.75 5.24 -13.03
N ASN A 97 -20.11 4.82 -11.81
CA ASN A 97 -21.50 4.49 -11.47
C ASN A 97 -22.28 5.67 -10.85
N THR A 98 -21.61 6.78 -10.59
CA THR A 98 -22.23 8.01 -10.05
C THR A 98 -22.16 9.19 -11.02
N GLU A 99 -21.61 9.00 -12.21
CA GLU A 99 -21.50 10.05 -13.22
C GLU A 99 -22.90 10.44 -13.74
N GLY A 100 -23.28 11.70 -13.53
CA GLY A 100 -24.58 12.25 -13.95
C GLY A 100 -25.73 11.95 -12.98
N GLU A 101 -25.50 11.22 -11.89
CA GLU A 101 -26.51 10.90 -10.89
C GLU A 101 -26.48 11.89 -9.71
N ASP A 102 -27.66 12.10 -9.09
CA ASP A 102 -27.72 12.82 -7.82
C ASP A 102 -27.28 11.89 -6.68
N CYS A 103 -26.02 12.08 -6.24
CA CYS A 103 -25.43 11.28 -5.16
C CYS A 103 -25.84 11.75 -3.75
N GLY A 104 -27.02 12.34 -3.60
CA GLY A 104 -27.52 12.78 -2.30
C GLY A 104 -26.79 13.99 -1.74
N THR A 105 -26.25 14.85 -2.60
CA THR A 105 -25.63 16.13 -2.21
C THR A 105 -26.69 17.19 -1.89
N GLY A 106 -27.97 16.92 -2.15
CA GLY A 106 -29.13 17.73 -1.76
C GLY A 106 -29.48 17.60 -0.27
N ASN A 107 -30.44 18.41 0.18
CA ASN A 107 -30.93 18.37 1.57
C ASN A 107 -32.00 17.28 1.80
N GLU A 108 -32.27 16.44 0.85
CA GLU A 108 -33.27 15.38 0.98
C GLU A 108 -32.72 14.21 1.80
N PRO A 109 -33.52 13.62 2.69
CA PRO A 109 -33.07 12.48 3.48
C PRO A 109 -32.88 11.25 2.56
N VAL A 110 -31.66 10.69 2.56
CA VAL A 110 -31.34 9.47 1.82
C VAL A 110 -31.74 8.25 2.66
N GLU A 111 -32.56 7.37 2.10
CA GLU A 111 -32.89 6.09 2.74
C GLU A 111 -31.74 5.10 2.56
N LEU A 112 -31.03 4.82 3.65
CA LEU A 112 -29.89 3.90 3.65
C LEU A 112 -30.35 2.45 3.80
N SER A 113 -29.90 1.59 2.90
CA SER A 113 -30.05 0.14 3.00
C SER A 113 -29.32 -0.43 4.23
N LEU A 114 -29.53 -1.71 4.51
CA LEU A 114 -28.79 -2.41 5.56
C LEU A 114 -27.28 -2.41 5.29
N ALA A 115 -26.87 -2.61 4.03
CA ALA A 115 -25.47 -2.60 3.62
C ALA A 115 -24.84 -1.21 3.81
N ASP A 116 -25.56 -0.13 3.46
CA ASP A 116 -25.07 1.24 3.64
C ASP A 116 -24.87 1.58 5.11
N ARG A 117 -25.85 1.23 5.96
CA ARG A 117 -25.72 1.43 7.42
C ARG A 117 -24.57 0.64 8.01
N TRP A 118 -24.38 -0.60 7.55
CA TRP A 118 -23.29 -1.45 7.97
C TRP A 118 -21.94 -0.84 7.62
N ILE A 119 -21.71 -0.47 6.34
CA ILE A 119 -20.41 0.07 5.93
C ILE A 119 -20.10 1.42 6.59
N CYS A 120 -21.12 2.27 6.77
CA CYS A 120 -20.96 3.53 7.51
C CYS A 120 -20.56 3.30 8.97
N ALA A 121 -21.14 2.30 9.64
CA ALA A 121 -20.76 1.94 11.00
C ALA A 121 -19.32 1.41 11.06
N ARG A 122 -18.92 0.56 10.10
CA ARG A 122 -17.56 0.03 9.99
C ARG A 122 -16.53 1.13 9.71
N LEU A 123 -16.85 2.08 8.81
CA LEU A 123 -16.01 3.25 8.56
C LEU A 123 -15.76 4.06 9.83
N LYS A 124 -16.82 4.37 10.58
CA LYS A 124 -16.70 5.10 11.86
C LYS A 124 -15.83 4.35 12.87
N GLN A 125 -15.93 3.02 12.91
CA GLN A 125 -15.09 2.20 13.78
C GLN A 125 -13.63 2.23 13.32
N ALA A 126 -13.35 2.05 12.04
CA ALA A 126 -12.00 2.13 11.47
C ALA A 126 -11.37 3.51 11.72
N GLN A 127 -12.13 4.60 11.52
CA GLN A 127 -11.67 5.96 11.81
C GLN A 127 -11.22 6.14 13.27
N ARG A 128 -11.98 5.62 14.23
CA ARG A 128 -11.62 5.67 15.66
C ARG A 128 -10.33 4.90 15.93
N ARG A 129 -10.24 3.65 15.43
CA ARG A 129 -9.05 2.81 15.63
C ARG A 129 -7.79 3.40 14.99
N VAL A 130 -7.92 4.00 13.81
CA VAL A 130 -6.82 4.72 13.17
C VAL A 130 -6.41 5.93 14.02
N ALA A 131 -7.36 6.72 14.51
CA ALA A 131 -7.06 7.86 15.38
C ALA A 131 -6.36 7.43 16.67
N ASP A 132 -6.83 6.36 17.33
CA ASP A 132 -6.23 5.82 18.55
C ASP A 132 -4.81 5.30 18.29
N ALA A 133 -4.60 4.57 17.17
CA ALA A 133 -3.31 4.08 16.78
C ALA A 133 -2.32 5.23 16.47
N MET A 134 -2.78 6.27 15.78
CA MET A 134 -1.97 7.47 15.50
C MET A 134 -1.60 8.21 16.79
N ALA A 135 -2.53 8.37 17.73
CA ALA A 135 -2.27 8.98 19.04
C ALA A 135 -1.26 8.18 19.86
N ALA A 136 -1.25 6.86 19.71
CA ALA A 136 -0.30 5.95 20.35
C ALA A 136 1.03 5.79 19.57
N TYR A 137 1.23 6.53 18.47
CA TYR A 137 2.38 6.38 17.56
C TYR A 137 2.55 4.96 17.00
N ARG A 138 1.47 4.18 16.88
CA ARG A 138 1.43 2.84 16.31
C ARG A 138 1.00 2.91 14.84
N LEU A 139 1.93 3.37 13.99
CA LEU A 139 1.70 3.51 12.55
C LEU A 139 1.42 2.17 11.86
N ASP A 140 2.00 1.10 12.37
CA ASP A 140 1.75 -0.28 11.95
C ASP A 140 0.28 -0.67 12.15
N HIS A 141 -0.30 -0.38 13.30
CA HIS A 141 -1.72 -0.64 13.57
C HIS A 141 -2.63 0.26 12.73
N ALA A 142 -2.30 1.55 12.60
CA ALA A 142 -3.08 2.46 11.75
C ALA A 142 -3.14 1.96 10.29
N SER A 143 -2.00 1.53 9.75
CA SER A 143 -1.92 0.97 8.39
C SER A 143 -2.74 -0.31 8.25
N GLN A 144 -2.68 -1.20 9.24
CA GLN A 144 -3.44 -2.44 9.24
C GLN A 144 -4.95 -2.17 9.24
N GLU A 145 -5.46 -1.27 10.09
CA GLU A 145 -6.88 -0.91 10.14
C GLU A 145 -7.38 -0.33 8.81
N VAL A 146 -6.59 0.55 8.19
CA VAL A 146 -6.91 1.11 6.85
C VAL A 146 -6.97 -0.01 5.81
N TYR A 147 -5.98 -0.91 5.80
CA TYR A 147 -5.95 -2.03 4.87
C TYR A 147 -7.15 -2.95 5.04
N GLU A 148 -7.44 -3.38 6.26
CA GLU A 148 -8.54 -4.31 6.57
C GLU A 148 -9.90 -3.70 6.20
N PHE A 149 -10.14 -2.45 6.55
CA PHE A 149 -11.40 -1.79 6.18
C PHE A 149 -11.56 -1.67 4.67
N ILE A 150 -10.55 -1.15 3.96
CA ILE A 150 -10.67 -0.89 2.52
C ILE A 150 -10.71 -2.19 1.73
N TRP A 151 -9.80 -3.13 2.02
CA TRP A 151 -9.73 -4.36 1.23
C TRP A 151 -10.87 -5.29 1.56
N ASN A 152 -10.99 -5.68 2.84
CA ASN A 152 -11.86 -6.78 3.22
C ASN A 152 -13.33 -6.36 3.35
N GLU A 153 -13.61 -5.13 3.82
CA GLU A 153 -14.99 -4.72 4.09
C GLU A 153 -15.57 -3.89 2.96
N TYR A 154 -14.86 -2.85 2.53
CA TYR A 154 -15.36 -1.95 1.49
C TYR A 154 -15.32 -2.62 0.11
N CYS A 155 -14.14 -3.11 -0.33
CA CYS A 155 -13.98 -3.65 -1.67
C CYS A 155 -14.58 -5.06 -1.82
N ASP A 156 -14.32 -5.97 -0.87
CA ASP A 156 -14.70 -7.36 -1.03
C ASP A 156 -16.17 -7.62 -0.67
N TRP A 157 -16.78 -6.75 0.16
CA TRP A 157 -18.18 -6.90 0.54
C TRP A 157 -19.08 -5.77 0.05
N TYR A 158 -18.81 -4.52 0.48
CA TYR A 158 -19.75 -3.45 0.22
C TYR A 158 -19.92 -3.16 -1.28
N LEU A 159 -18.83 -3.06 -2.04
CA LEU A 159 -18.92 -2.84 -3.49
C LEU A 159 -19.64 -3.98 -4.20
N GLU A 160 -19.46 -5.23 -3.77
CA GLU A 160 -20.18 -6.36 -4.33
C GLU A 160 -21.69 -6.32 -3.98
N LEU A 161 -22.03 -5.96 -2.75
CA LEU A 161 -23.42 -5.81 -2.31
C LEU A 161 -24.13 -4.62 -2.97
N SER A 162 -23.40 -3.60 -3.44
CA SER A 162 -23.99 -2.45 -4.15
C SER A 162 -24.34 -2.75 -5.61
N LYS A 163 -23.70 -3.73 -6.24
CA LYS A 163 -23.92 -4.04 -7.67
C LYS A 163 -25.39 -4.32 -8.03
N PRO A 164 -26.15 -5.14 -7.27
CA PRO A 164 -27.56 -5.39 -7.61
C PRO A 164 -28.47 -4.16 -7.50
N VAL A 165 -28.04 -3.12 -6.82
CA VAL A 165 -28.78 -1.86 -6.67
C VAL A 165 -28.44 -0.89 -7.79
N LEU A 166 -27.23 -0.97 -8.32
CA LEU A 166 -26.73 -0.10 -9.38
C LEU A 166 -27.09 -0.59 -10.78
N TRP A 167 -27.46 -1.86 -10.93
CA TRP A 167 -27.79 -2.53 -12.20
C TRP A 167 -29.18 -3.18 -12.15
#